data_777281180e88c5e7baae488647071069
#
_entry.id   777281180e88c5e7baae488647071069
#
_cell.length_a   1.000
_cell.length_b   1.000
_cell.length_c   1.000
_cell.angle_alpha   90.00
_cell.angle_beta   90.00
_cell.angle_gamma   90.00
#
_symmetry.space_group_name_H-M   'P 1'
#
loop_
_entity.id
_entity.type
_entity.pdbx_description
1 polymer ?
#
loop_
_entity_poly.entity_id
_entity_poly.type
_entity_poly.pdbx_seq_one_letter_code
_entity_poly.pdbx_strand_id
1 'polypeptide(L)'
;YDFTPNGVDLKSFPYNAWRKLSKDILTDDKTELFRSGESKGELGFRQAICNYLHQARGVNCTPGQVIVGAGSDYILMLLGMILGREHVVAFENPTYKQAYRLFRGLAYKTVPVGMDKNGMKVTELSDSGADIAYVTPSHQYPTGIIMPIGRRMELLKWAKEEPDRYVIEDDYDS
;
A
#
# COMPACT_ATOMS: atom_id res chain seq x y z
N TYR A 1 26.29 -10.63 -14.15
CA TYR A 1 25.68 -9.81 -13.10
C TYR A 1 24.26 -9.48 -13.52
N ASP A 2 23.30 -9.77 -12.66
CA ASP A 2 21.89 -9.42 -12.85
C ASP A 2 21.59 -8.15 -12.05
N PHE A 3 21.21 -7.08 -12.75
CA PHE A 3 20.87 -5.79 -12.14
C PHE A 3 19.35 -5.53 -12.13
N THR A 4 18.55 -6.61 -12.28
CA THR A 4 17.09 -6.46 -12.20
C THR A 4 16.67 -6.01 -10.81
N PRO A 5 15.70 -5.07 -10.69
CA PRO A 5 15.27 -4.54 -9.40
C PRO A 5 14.54 -5.56 -8.50
N ASN A 6 14.26 -6.77 -9.01
CA ASN A 6 13.57 -7.84 -8.28
C ASN A 6 14.52 -8.86 -7.64
N GLY A 7 15.84 -8.63 -7.70
CA GLY A 7 16.83 -9.49 -7.06
C GLY A 7 16.80 -9.35 -5.54
N VAL A 8 16.66 -10.46 -4.80
CA VAL A 8 16.79 -10.50 -3.33
C VAL A 8 18.04 -11.27 -2.93
N ASP A 9 18.71 -10.85 -1.86
CA ASP A 9 19.81 -11.62 -1.29
C ASP A 9 19.26 -12.82 -0.51
N LEU A 10 19.24 -13.98 -1.17
CA LEU A 10 18.77 -15.23 -0.59
C LEU A 10 19.61 -15.70 0.61
N LYS A 11 20.84 -15.18 0.78
CA LYS A 11 21.74 -15.58 1.87
C LYS A 11 21.42 -14.87 3.18
N SER A 12 20.82 -13.70 3.13
CA SER A 12 20.45 -12.92 4.31
C SER A 12 19.12 -13.37 4.95
N PHE A 13 18.38 -14.31 4.34
CA PHE A 13 17.13 -14.80 4.90
C PHE A 13 17.36 -15.56 6.22
N PRO A 14 16.65 -15.25 7.30
CA PRO A 14 16.86 -15.82 8.62
C PRO A 14 16.23 -17.22 8.79
N TYR A 15 16.73 -18.22 8.06
CA TYR A 15 16.19 -19.59 8.01
C TYR A 15 15.99 -20.24 9.38
N ASN A 16 16.90 -20.00 10.33
CA ASN A 16 16.81 -20.62 11.65
C ASN A 16 15.66 -20.05 12.49
N ALA A 17 15.44 -18.73 12.41
CA ALA A 17 14.29 -18.08 13.08
C ALA A 17 12.97 -18.62 12.50
N TRP A 18 12.86 -18.68 11.18
CA TRP A 18 11.67 -19.20 10.50
C TRP A 18 11.40 -20.67 10.86
N ARG A 19 12.43 -21.51 10.84
CA ARG A 19 12.30 -22.92 11.21
C ARG A 19 11.81 -23.10 12.66
N LYS A 20 12.36 -22.29 13.59
CA LYS A 20 11.92 -22.32 14.98
C LYS A 20 10.47 -21.89 15.12
N LEU A 21 10.08 -20.73 14.54
CA LEU A 21 8.71 -20.22 14.59
C LEU A 21 7.72 -21.22 13.98
N SER A 22 8.04 -21.82 12.83
CA SER A 22 7.18 -22.81 12.19
C SER A 22 6.98 -24.04 13.07
N LYS A 23 8.04 -24.51 13.73
CA LYS A 23 7.95 -25.65 14.66
C LYS A 23 7.12 -25.31 15.91
N ASP A 24 7.27 -24.10 16.45
CA ASP A 24 6.54 -23.67 17.64
C ASP A 24 5.04 -23.43 17.37
N ILE A 25 4.68 -23.17 16.11
CA ILE A 25 3.30 -22.93 15.69
C ILE A 25 2.60 -24.23 15.26
N LEU A 26 3.30 -25.11 14.52
CA LEU A 26 2.75 -26.38 14.02
C LEU A 26 2.87 -27.46 15.09
N THR A 27 2.03 -27.40 16.11
CA THR A 27 1.92 -28.41 17.17
C THR A 27 0.56 -29.09 17.11
N ASP A 28 0.49 -30.34 17.53
CA ASP A 28 -0.71 -31.21 17.42
C ASP A 28 -1.94 -30.64 18.16
N ASP A 29 -1.73 -29.80 19.15
CA ASP A 29 -2.78 -29.13 19.93
C ASP A 29 -3.36 -27.87 19.27
N LYS A 30 -2.70 -27.35 18.22
CA LYS A 30 -3.12 -26.11 17.52
C LYS A 30 -3.96 -26.40 16.27
N THR A 31 -4.98 -27.19 16.41
CA THR A 31 -5.89 -27.58 15.31
C THR A 31 -6.64 -26.38 14.70
N GLU A 32 -6.78 -25.28 15.45
CA GLU A 32 -7.42 -24.04 14.98
C GLU A 32 -6.73 -23.44 13.73
N LEU A 33 -5.43 -23.66 13.56
CA LEU A 33 -4.68 -23.19 12.37
C LEU A 33 -5.20 -23.78 11.05
N PHE A 34 -5.90 -24.91 11.10
CA PHE A 34 -6.41 -25.62 9.92
C PHE A 34 -7.90 -25.39 9.68
N ARG A 35 -8.54 -24.51 10.46
CA ARG A 35 -9.91 -24.08 10.20
C ARG A 35 -9.96 -23.03 9.09
N SER A 36 -11.16 -22.87 8.51
CA SER A 36 -11.41 -21.75 7.60
C SER A 36 -11.18 -20.43 8.33
N GLY A 37 -10.24 -19.62 7.81
CA GLY A 37 -9.90 -18.34 8.39
C GLY A 37 -11.01 -17.28 8.22
N GLU A 38 -10.82 -16.13 8.85
CA GLU A 38 -11.70 -14.97 8.67
C GLU A 38 -11.45 -14.32 7.30
N SER A 39 -12.51 -13.82 6.64
CA SER A 39 -12.42 -13.21 5.30
C SER A 39 -11.51 -12.00 5.22
N LYS A 40 -11.32 -11.28 6.33
CA LYS A 40 -10.40 -10.12 6.44
C LYS A 40 -8.98 -10.52 6.90
N GLY A 41 -8.73 -11.79 7.14
CA GLY A 41 -7.53 -12.30 7.81
C GLY A 41 -7.73 -12.45 9.32
N GLU A 42 -6.94 -13.30 9.94
CA GLU A 42 -7.02 -13.65 11.36
C GLU A 42 -6.99 -12.44 12.28
N LEU A 43 -7.91 -12.36 13.25
CA LEU A 43 -8.02 -11.23 14.17
C LEU A 43 -6.70 -10.94 14.90
N GLY A 44 -6.03 -11.99 15.38
CA GLY A 44 -4.74 -11.84 16.08
C GLY A 44 -3.65 -11.24 15.20
N PHE A 45 -3.63 -11.58 13.91
CA PHE A 45 -2.70 -11.00 12.96
C PHE A 45 -3.04 -9.54 12.66
N ARG A 46 -4.31 -9.20 12.42
CA ARG A 46 -4.77 -7.83 12.21
C ARG A 46 -4.48 -6.94 13.44
N GLN A 47 -4.61 -7.47 14.66
CA GLN A 47 -4.24 -6.77 15.88
C GLN A 47 -2.73 -6.53 15.96
N ALA A 48 -1.91 -7.50 15.59
CA ALA A 48 -0.46 -7.33 15.52
C ALA A 48 -0.04 -6.25 14.52
N ILE A 49 -0.69 -6.18 13.35
CA ILE A 49 -0.50 -5.13 12.35
C ILE A 49 -0.86 -3.76 12.93
N CYS A 50 -2.01 -3.61 13.59
CA CYS A 50 -2.40 -2.34 14.23
C CYS A 50 -1.37 -1.90 15.27
N ASN A 51 -0.91 -2.80 16.13
CA ASN A 51 0.11 -2.51 17.14
C ASN A 51 1.42 -2.06 16.50
N TYR A 52 1.86 -2.74 15.44
CA TYR A 52 3.05 -2.36 14.68
C TYR A 52 2.91 -0.97 14.06
N LEU A 53 1.81 -0.70 13.34
CA LEU A 53 1.55 0.59 12.71
C LEU A 53 1.49 1.73 13.74
N HIS A 54 0.89 1.48 14.91
CA HIS A 54 0.85 2.45 15.99
C HIS A 54 2.25 2.75 16.53
N GLN A 55 3.04 1.71 16.82
CA GLN A 55 4.39 1.87 17.39
C GLN A 55 5.40 2.46 16.40
N ALA A 56 5.38 1.99 15.16
CA ALA A 56 6.36 2.36 14.16
C ALA A 56 6.04 3.68 13.46
N ARG A 57 4.74 4.04 13.34
CA ARG A 57 4.29 5.15 12.51
C ARG A 57 3.25 6.07 13.17
N GLY A 58 2.82 5.79 14.39
CA GLY A 58 1.80 6.57 15.08
C GLY A 58 0.42 6.49 14.44
N VAL A 59 0.16 5.48 13.59
CA VAL A 59 -1.13 5.31 12.93
C VAL A 59 -2.18 4.86 13.94
N ASN A 60 -3.28 5.58 14.02
CA ASN A 60 -4.41 5.21 14.87
C ASN A 60 -5.44 4.43 14.05
N CYS A 61 -5.37 3.10 14.13
CA CYS A 61 -6.30 2.20 13.45
C CYS A 61 -6.78 1.06 14.36
N THR A 62 -7.87 0.44 13.98
CA THR A 62 -8.46 -0.72 14.65
C THR A 62 -8.36 -1.96 13.76
N PRO A 63 -8.40 -3.19 14.31
CA PRO A 63 -8.39 -4.42 13.51
C PRO A 63 -9.53 -4.52 12.48
N GLY A 64 -10.64 -3.82 12.72
CA GLY A 64 -11.77 -3.74 11.77
C GLY A 64 -11.41 -3.00 10.46
N GLN A 65 -10.40 -2.15 10.51
CA GLN A 65 -9.90 -1.37 9.37
C GLN A 65 -8.74 -2.05 8.61
N VAL A 66 -8.31 -3.23 9.07
CA VAL A 66 -7.23 -3.99 8.46
C VAL A 66 -7.80 -5.15 7.66
N ILE A 67 -7.35 -5.30 6.42
CA ILE A 67 -7.63 -6.43 5.54
C ILE A 67 -6.31 -7.04 5.12
N VAL A 68 -6.17 -8.35 5.33
CA VAL A 68 -5.02 -9.14 4.86
C VAL A 68 -5.39 -9.80 3.55
N GLY A 69 -4.53 -9.67 2.55
CA GLY A 69 -4.77 -10.22 1.22
C GLY A 69 -3.53 -10.87 0.61
N ALA A 70 -3.72 -11.50 -0.54
CA ALA A 70 -2.71 -12.26 -1.25
C ALA A 70 -1.86 -11.35 -2.17
N GLY A 71 -1.18 -10.39 -1.60
CA GLY A 71 -0.31 -9.44 -2.32
C GLY A 71 -0.99 -8.13 -2.70
N SER A 72 -0.16 -7.16 -3.15
CA SER A 72 -0.59 -5.80 -3.45
C SER A 72 -1.65 -5.72 -4.56
N ASP A 73 -1.50 -6.50 -5.62
CA ASP A 73 -2.44 -6.52 -6.74
C ASP A 73 -3.86 -6.91 -6.28
N TYR A 74 -3.96 -7.92 -5.41
CA TYR A 74 -5.24 -8.35 -4.84
C TYR A 74 -5.85 -7.26 -3.95
N ILE A 75 -5.05 -6.62 -3.10
CA ILE A 75 -5.51 -5.55 -2.21
C ILE A 75 -5.96 -4.32 -3.03
N LEU A 76 -5.20 -3.93 -4.04
CA LEU A 76 -5.55 -2.81 -4.92
C LEU A 76 -6.83 -3.11 -5.73
N MET A 77 -7.03 -4.37 -6.16
CA MET A 77 -8.27 -4.79 -6.82
C MET A 77 -9.46 -4.65 -5.88
N LEU A 78 -9.36 -5.13 -4.64
CA LEU A 78 -10.42 -4.97 -3.63
C LEU A 78 -10.71 -3.50 -3.36
N LEU A 79 -9.67 -2.70 -3.20
CA LEU A 79 -9.81 -1.26 -2.99
C LEU A 79 -10.53 -0.58 -4.15
N GLY A 80 -10.17 -0.92 -5.40
CA GLY A 80 -10.86 -0.42 -6.57
C GLY A 80 -12.34 -0.85 -6.64
N MET A 81 -12.70 -2.03 -6.13
CA MET A 81 -14.10 -2.46 -6.04
C MET A 81 -14.87 -1.66 -4.97
N ILE A 82 -14.22 -1.29 -3.87
CA ILE A 82 -14.83 -0.52 -2.77
C ILE A 82 -15.04 0.94 -3.16
N LEU A 83 -14.05 1.57 -3.79
CA LEU A 83 -14.09 2.99 -4.14
C LEU A 83 -15.10 3.31 -5.26
N GLY A 84 -15.35 2.36 -6.18
CA GLY A 84 -16.22 2.60 -7.33
C GLY A 84 -15.48 3.15 -8.55
N ARG A 85 -16.07 2.96 -9.74
CA ARG A 85 -15.41 3.25 -11.03
C ARG A 85 -15.61 4.68 -11.54
N GLU A 86 -16.41 5.46 -10.88
CA GLU A 86 -16.73 6.85 -11.22
C GLU A 86 -15.57 7.81 -10.92
N HIS A 87 -14.62 7.38 -10.11
CA HIS A 87 -13.46 8.18 -9.72
C HIS A 87 -12.34 8.19 -10.77
N VAL A 88 -11.61 9.28 -10.79
CA VAL A 88 -10.39 9.47 -11.59
C VAL A 88 -9.18 9.28 -10.71
N VAL A 89 -8.25 8.39 -11.09
CA VAL A 89 -7.05 8.10 -10.31
C VAL A 89 -5.85 8.84 -10.90
N ALA A 90 -5.24 9.70 -10.11
CA ALA A 90 -3.97 10.34 -10.43
C ALA A 90 -2.80 9.45 -10.01
N PHE A 91 -1.85 9.27 -10.91
CA PHE A 91 -0.60 8.55 -10.65
C PHE A 91 0.59 9.50 -10.78
N GLU A 92 1.59 9.30 -9.95
CA GLU A 92 2.91 9.91 -10.13
C GLU A 92 3.47 9.55 -11.51
N ASN A 93 4.18 10.45 -12.16
CA ASN A 93 4.83 10.18 -13.45
C ASN A 93 6.32 10.49 -13.35
N PRO A 94 7.19 9.43 -13.31
CA PRO A 94 6.90 7.99 -13.45
C PRO A 94 6.26 7.36 -12.22
N THR A 95 5.66 6.15 -12.37
CA THR A 95 4.99 5.42 -11.29
C THR A 95 5.21 3.91 -11.37
N TYR A 96 4.74 3.17 -10.36
CA TYR A 96 4.67 1.71 -10.36
C TYR A 96 3.67 1.22 -11.43
N LYS A 97 4.21 0.67 -12.50
CA LYS A 97 3.43 0.30 -13.70
C LYS A 97 2.34 -0.74 -13.43
N GLN A 98 2.55 -1.62 -12.45
CA GLN A 98 1.61 -2.68 -12.12
C GLN A 98 0.31 -2.10 -11.58
N ALA A 99 0.39 -1.20 -10.58
CA ALA A 99 -0.77 -0.51 -10.03
C ALA A 99 -1.52 0.29 -11.12
N TYR A 100 -0.79 1.04 -11.95
CA TYR A 100 -1.37 1.77 -13.08
C TYR A 100 -2.14 0.86 -14.04
N ARG A 101 -1.55 -0.29 -14.43
CA ARG A 101 -2.20 -1.27 -15.32
C ARG A 101 -3.43 -1.89 -14.69
N LEU A 102 -3.37 -2.17 -13.38
CA LEU A 102 -4.48 -2.75 -12.63
C LEU A 102 -5.68 -1.80 -12.62
N PHE A 103 -5.51 -0.54 -12.23
CA PHE A 103 -6.62 0.43 -12.24
C PHE A 103 -7.19 0.66 -13.63
N ARG A 104 -6.35 0.70 -14.67
CA ARG A 104 -6.84 0.72 -16.05
C ARG A 104 -7.60 -0.55 -16.45
N GLY A 105 -7.13 -1.72 -16.02
CA GLY A 105 -7.82 -3.00 -16.22
C GLY A 105 -9.18 -3.06 -15.52
N LEU A 106 -9.33 -2.37 -14.40
CA LEU A 106 -10.60 -2.18 -13.69
C LEU A 106 -11.49 -1.10 -14.32
N ALA A 107 -11.09 -0.53 -15.46
CA ALA A 107 -11.80 0.51 -16.22
C ALA A 107 -11.86 1.89 -15.51
N TYR A 108 -10.94 2.19 -14.61
CA TYR A 108 -10.79 3.54 -14.07
C TYR A 108 -10.22 4.51 -15.11
N LYS A 109 -10.67 5.75 -15.07
CA LYS A 109 -9.96 6.85 -15.70
C LYS A 109 -8.68 7.11 -14.91
N THR A 110 -7.55 7.24 -15.60
CA THR A 110 -6.26 7.48 -14.98
C THR A 110 -5.59 8.70 -15.59
N VAL A 111 -5.00 9.55 -14.78
CA VAL A 111 -4.27 10.74 -15.21
C VAL A 111 -2.85 10.72 -14.65
N PRO A 112 -1.83 11.02 -15.46
CA PRO A 112 -0.48 11.21 -14.97
C PRO A 112 -0.35 12.60 -14.35
N VAL A 113 0.30 12.71 -13.20
CA VAL A 113 0.65 13.96 -12.53
C VAL A 113 2.17 14.06 -12.43
N GLY A 114 2.71 15.20 -12.81
CA GLY A 114 4.13 15.44 -12.79
C GLY A 114 4.71 15.42 -11.37
N MET A 115 6.01 15.12 -11.29
CA MET A 115 6.76 15.16 -10.04
C MET A 115 7.85 16.22 -10.08
N ASP A 116 8.26 16.67 -8.91
CA ASP A 116 9.48 17.41 -8.67
C ASP A 116 10.38 16.68 -7.66
N LYS A 117 11.41 17.32 -7.15
CA LYS A 117 12.31 16.75 -6.13
C LYS A 117 11.62 16.35 -4.81
N ASN A 118 10.38 16.74 -4.61
CA ASN A 118 9.58 16.47 -3.42
C ASN A 118 8.44 15.46 -3.69
N GLY A 119 8.38 14.82 -4.85
CA GLY A 119 7.33 13.88 -5.26
C GLY A 119 6.21 14.53 -6.08
N MET A 120 5.01 13.98 -6.03
CA MET A 120 3.85 14.45 -6.79
C MET A 120 3.57 15.94 -6.57
N LYS A 121 3.40 16.71 -7.66
CA LYS A 121 3.05 18.13 -7.60
C LYS A 121 1.56 18.29 -7.30
N VAL A 122 1.24 18.78 -6.11
CA VAL A 122 -0.16 18.91 -5.66
C VAL A 122 -0.93 19.99 -6.45
N THR A 123 -0.26 20.99 -7.00
CA THR A 123 -0.90 21.95 -7.91
C THR A 123 -1.42 21.27 -9.18
N GLU A 124 -0.58 20.45 -9.83
CA GLU A 124 -1.01 19.69 -11.01
C GLU A 124 -2.09 18.65 -10.66
N LEU A 125 -2.02 18.03 -9.46
CA LEU A 125 -3.05 17.15 -8.95
C LEU A 125 -4.40 17.86 -8.83
N SER A 126 -4.43 19.07 -8.25
CA SER A 126 -5.65 19.86 -8.09
C SER A 126 -6.31 20.20 -9.43
N ASP A 127 -5.50 20.46 -10.45
CA ASP A 127 -5.97 20.82 -11.80
C ASP A 127 -6.33 19.59 -12.66
N SER A 128 -5.98 18.38 -12.20
CA SER A 128 -6.12 17.14 -12.98
C SER A 128 -7.55 16.59 -13.07
N GLY A 129 -8.46 17.05 -12.20
CA GLY A 129 -9.79 16.51 -12.05
C GLY A 129 -9.81 15.11 -11.42
N ALA A 130 -8.74 14.72 -10.72
CA ALA A 130 -8.68 13.44 -10.03
C ALA A 130 -9.31 13.52 -8.64
N ASP A 131 -9.91 12.40 -8.24
CA ASP A 131 -10.48 12.18 -6.91
C ASP A 131 -9.57 11.31 -6.04
N ILE A 132 -8.73 10.50 -6.66
CA ILE A 132 -7.82 9.56 -5.99
C ILE A 132 -6.39 9.89 -6.39
N ALA A 133 -5.51 10.06 -5.41
CA ALA A 133 -4.07 10.17 -5.62
C ALA A 133 -3.38 8.87 -5.17
N TYR A 134 -2.71 8.18 -6.11
CA TYR A 134 -1.87 7.03 -5.80
C TYR A 134 -0.41 7.48 -5.69
N VAL A 135 0.21 7.29 -4.53
CA VAL A 135 1.56 7.75 -4.21
C VAL A 135 2.38 6.71 -3.45
N THR A 136 3.70 6.77 -3.61
CA THR A 136 4.68 5.95 -2.87
C THR A 136 5.61 6.87 -2.05
N PRO A 137 5.12 7.50 -0.96
CA PRO A 137 5.77 8.66 -0.35
C PRO A 137 6.99 8.32 0.50
N SER A 138 7.12 7.09 0.97
CA SER A 138 8.26 6.65 1.79
C SER A 138 9.50 6.41 0.92
N HIS A 139 9.29 5.91 -0.30
CA HIS A 139 10.33 5.62 -1.25
C HIS A 139 9.73 5.53 -2.66
N GLN A 140 9.64 6.65 -3.35
CA GLN A 140 8.94 6.73 -4.63
C GLN A 140 9.52 5.75 -5.67
N TYR A 141 8.67 4.93 -6.23
CA TYR A 141 9.07 4.01 -7.28
C TYR A 141 8.79 4.60 -8.68
N PRO A 142 9.79 4.67 -9.58
CA PRO A 142 11.14 4.09 -9.47
C PRO A 142 12.24 5.09 -9.10
N THR A 143 11.93 6.33 -8.72
CA THR A 143 12.92 7.40 -8.60
C THR A 143 13.68 7.42 -7.27
N GLY A 144 13.16 6.75 -6.24
CA GLY A 144 13.74 6.75 -4.90
C GLY A 144 13.53 8.06 -4.11
N ILE A 145 12.70 8.97 -4.58
CA ILE A 145 12.39 10.22 -3.89
C ILE A 145 11.63 9.92 -2.61
N ILE A 146 12.09 10.48 -1.49
CA ILE A 146 11.35 10.48 -0.22
C ILE A 146 10.53 11.77 -0.18
N MET A 147 9.21 11.62 -0.09
CA MET A 147 8.29 12.76 -0.02
C MET A 147 8.42 13.45 1.36
N PRO A 148 8.85 14.74 1.39
CA PRO A 148 9.00 15.46 2.65
C PRO A 148 7.65 15.75 3.29
N ILE A 149 7.66 15.96 4.61
CA ILE A 149 6.44 16.18 5.41
C ILE A 149 5.57 17.32 4.87
N GLY A 150 6.18 18.41 4.38
CA GLY A 150 5.44 19.52 3.78
C GLY A 150 4.56 19.06 2.61
N ARG A 151 5.10 18.26 1.68
CA ARG A 151 4.35 17.74 0.54
C ARG A 151 3.26 16.74 0.97
N ARG A 152 3.55 15.89 1.98
CA ARG A 152 2.51 15.00 2.55
C ARG A 152 1.35 15.79 3.14
N MET A 153 1.63 16.91 3.81
CA MET A 153 0.61 17.81 4.34
C MET A 153 -0.21 18.51 3.24
N GLU A 154 0.43 18.88 2.12
CA GLU A 154 -0.27 19.41 0.95
C GLU A 154 -1.25 18.39 0.36
N LEU A 155 -0.83 17.11 0.23
CA LEU A 155 -1.70 16.00 -0.22
C LEU A 155 -2.88 15.77 0.73
N LEU A 156 -2.63 15.75 2.03
CA LEU A 156 -3.69 15.59 3.02
C LEU A 156 -4.66 16.77 3.00
N LYS A 157 -4.17 17.98 2.77
CA LYS A 157 -5.02 19.17 2.60
C LYS A 157 -5.89 19.01 1.36
N TRP A 158 -5.30 18.67 0.22
CA TRP A 158 -6.03 18.42 -1.02
C TRP A 158 -7.16 17.37 -0.84
N ALA A 159 -6.86 16.26 -0.14
CA ALA A 159 -7.86 15.24 0.13
C ALA A 159 -9.00 15.71 1.04
N LYS A 160 -8.74 16.67 1.94
CA LYS A 160 -9.76 17.22 2.85
C LYS A 160 -10.63 18.31 2.23
N GLU A 161 -10.26 18.87 1.11
CA GLU A 161 -11.00 19.94 0.45
C GLU A 161 -12.34 19.45 -0.15
N GLU A 162 -12.41 18.16 -0.52
CA GLU A 162 -13.61 17.53 -1.06
C GLU A 162 -13.88 16.18 -0.38
N PRO A 163 -15.13 15.81 -0.10
CA PRO A 163 -15.48 14.62 0.69
C PRO A 163 -15.13 13.29 0.04
N ASP A 164 -15.11 13.25 -1.29
CA ASP A 164 -14.87 12.01 -2.07
C ASP A 164 -13.45 11.92 -2.64
N ARG A 165 -12.51 12.67 -2.05
CA ARG A 165 -11.09 12.55 -2.38
C ARG A 165 -10.37 11.59 -1.46
N TYR A 166 -9.53 10.75 -2.05
CA TYR A 166 -8.75 9.71 -1.37
C TYR A 166 -7.27 9.78 -1.71
N VAL A 167 -6.43 9.40 -0.76
CA VAL A 167 -5.00 9.15 -1.00
C VAL A 167 -4.73 7.68 -0.74
N ILE A 168 -4.22 6.99 -1.76
CA ILE A 168 -3.70 5.62 -1.66
C ILE A 168 -2.20 5.75 -1.45
N GLU A 169 -1.74 5.44 -0.25
CA GLU A 169 -0.32 5.31 0.07
C GLU A 169 0.10 3.85 -0.11
N ASP A 170 0.97 3.59 -1.08
CA ASP A 170 1.61 2.29 -1.28
C ASP A 170 2.99 2.31 -0.61
N ASP A 171 3.11 1.57 0.47
CA ASP A 171 4.30 1.49 1.31
C ASP A 171 4.86 0.08 1.24
N TYR A 172 5.73 -0.15 0.26
CA TYR A 172 6.15 -1.48 -0.15
C TYR A 172 7.46 -1.96 0.49
N ASP A 173 8.22 -1.09 1.17
CA ASP A 173 9.58 -1.37 1.64
C ASP A 173 9.87 -0.94 3.09
N SER A 174 8.87 -0.69 3.93
CA SER A 174 9.06 -0.25 5.32
C SER A 174 8.43 -1.14 6.37
#